data_c89d98778f53a29bc34070bdcfbe0edd
#
_entry.id   c89d98778f53a29bc34070bdcfbe0edd
#
_cell.length_a   1.000
_cell.length_b   1.000
_cell.length_c   1.000
_cell.angle_alpha   90.00
_cell.angle_beta   90.00
_cell.angle_gamma   90.00
#
_symmetry.space_group_name_H-M   'P 1'
#
loop_
_entity.id
_entity.type
_entity.pdbx_description
1 polymer ?
#
loop_
_entity_poly.entity_id
_entity_poly.type
_entity_poly.pdbx_seq_one_letter_code
_entity_poly.pdbx_strand_id
1 'polypeptide(L)'
;MIDQETVKRLFYYDAQSGILLWRNGNGRNVKPWQEAKAPNGHGYYTAKIHGKSYLTHRLAWLYVYGSFPEQDIDHKNRIRNDNRLCNLRAANRTDNCQNISLPSHNKSGHIGVSWLKSHKSWTVYVKVNKKNKWLGCYKNLDDAVKARKEGEKQYYNLPEVA
;
A
#
# COMPACT_ATOMS: atom_id res chain seq x y z
N MET A 1 -4.66 -16.68 -18.03
CA MET A 1 -4.62 -15.75 -16.87
C MET A 1 -5.46 -16.42 -15.78
N ILE A 2 -5.15 -16.27 -14.49
CA ILE A 2 -6.00 -16.85 -13.42
C ILE A 2 -7.31 -16.08 -13.35
N ASP A 3 -8.43 -16.79 -13.17
CA ASP A 3 -9.77 -16.24 -13.05
C ASP A 3 -10.35 -16.46 -11.65
N GLN A 4 -11.48 -15.83 -11.36
CA GLN A 4 -12.16 -15.89 -10.07
C GLN A 4 -12.59 -17.31 -9.72
N GLU A 5 -13.10 -18.06 -10.68
CA GLU A 5 -13.57 -19.42 -10.46
C GLU A 5 -12.44 -20.34 -9.98
N THR A 6 -11.28 -20.25 -10.65
CA THR A 6 -10.08 -20.97 -10.23
C THR A 6 -9.65 -20.57 -8.82
N VAL A 7 -9.66 -19.26 -8.48
CA VAL A 7 -9.30 -18.81 -7.14
C VAL A 7 -10.28 -19.32 -6.10
N LYS A 8 -11.59 -19.26 -6.33
CA LYS A 8 -12.63 -19.76 -5.42
C LYS A 8 -12.58 -21.29 -5.25
N ARG A 9 -12.21 -22.02 -6.30
CA ARG A 9 -12.00 -23.46 -6.24
C ARG A 9 -10.80 -23.85 -5.40
N LEU A 10 -9.70 -23.12 -5.52
CA LEU A 10 -8.44 -23.42 -4.83
C LEU A 10 -8.40 -22.90 -3.40
N PHE A 11 -9.08 -21.80 -3.13
CA PHE A 11 -8.98 -21.07 -1.85
C PHE A 11 -10.34 -20.84 -1.19
N TYR A 12 -10.28 -20.66 0.11
CA TYR A 12 -11.27 -19.95 0.91
C TYR A 12 -10.63 -18.63 1.39
N TYR A 13 -11.33 -17.53 1.23
CA TYR A 13 -10.88 -16.23 1.68
C TYR A 13 -11.86 -15.66 2.70
N ASP A 14 -11.34 -15.26 3.86
CA ASP A 14 -12.07 -14.52 4.88
C ASP A 14 -11.76 -13.02 4.76
N ALA A 15 -12.75 -12.23 4.38
CA ALA A 15 -12.60 -10.80 4.13
C ALA A 15 -12.35 -9.97 5.41
N GLN A 16 -12.78 -10.49 6.58
CA GLN A 16 -12.60 -9.79 7.87
C GLN A 16 -11.19 -9.96 8.43
N SER A 17 -10.68 -11.19 8.40
CA SER A 17 -9.30 -11.49 8.86
C SER A 17 -8.24 -11.24 7.78
N GLY A 18 -8.62 -11.24 6.50
CA GLY A 18 -7.70 -11.16 5.37
C GLY A 18 -6.98 -12.47 5.07
N ILE A 19 -7.38 -13.58 5.70
CA ILE A 19 -6.74 -14.88 5.59
C ILE A 19 -7.22 -15.60 4.33
N LEU A 20 -6.26 -16.12 3.56
CA LEU A 20 -6.49 -16.95 2.38
C LEU A 20 -6.02 -18.37 2.67
N LEU A 21 -6.94 -19.33 2.69
CA LEU A 21 -6.69 -20.74 3.00
C LEU A 21 -6.78 -21.61 1.75
N TRP A 22 -5.86 -22.56 1.60
CA TRP A 22 -5.95 -23.60 0.59
C TRP A 22 -7.08 -24.59 0.90
N ARG A 23 -8.07 -24.76 0.04
CA ARG A 23 -9.17 -25.72 0.27
C ARG A 23 -8.67 -27.16 0.29
N ASN A 24 -7.87 -27.54 -0.71
CA ASN A 24 -7.47 -28.94 -0.93
C ASN A 24 -5.94 -29.15 -0.79
N GLY A 25 -5.23 -28.15 -0.26
CA GLY A 25 -3.78 -28.18 -0.26
C GLY A 25 -3.17 -27.90 -1.65
N ASN A 26 -1.85 -27.94 -1.75
CA ASN A 26 -1.13 -27.70 -3.01
C ASN A 26 0.20 -28.45 -3.01
N GLY A 27 0.25 -29.59 -3.67
CA GLY A 27 1.43 -30.45 -3.72
C GLY A 27 1.75 -31.11 -2.36
N ARG A 28 3.02 -31.56 -2.21
CA ARG A 28 3.42 -32.37 -1.03
C ARG A 28 3.49 -31.57 0.27
N ASN A 29 3.68 -30.25 0.21
CA ASN A 29 4.06 -29.43 1.36
C ASN A 29 2.95 -28.49 1.85
N VAL A 30 1.80 -28.43 1.17
CA VAL A 30 0.69 -27.56 1.54
C VAL A 30 -0.53 -28.43 1.85
N LYS A 31 -0.96 -28.40 3.11
CA LYS A 31 -2.11 -29.17 3.60
C LYS A 31 -3.44 -28.46 3.27
N PRO A 32 -4.56 -29.19 3.19
CA PRO A 32 -5.89 -28.59 3.18
C PRO A 32 -6.05 -27.61 4.35
N TRP A 33 -6.71 -26.49 4.10
CA TRP A 33 -6.97 -25.42 5.08
C TRP A 33 -5.72 -24.74 5.65
N GLN A 34 -4.57 -24.97 5.03
CA GLN A 34 -3.35 -24.24 5.36
C GLN A 34 -3.41 -22.83 4.77
N GLU A 35 -2.93 -21.85 5.53
CA GLU A 35 -2.84 -20.47 5.09
C GLU A 35 -1.83 -20.27 3.97
N ALA A 36 -2.21 -19.53 2.94
CA ALA A 36 -1.34 -19.14 1.84
C ALA A 36 -0.49 -17.93 2.22
N LYS A 37 0.61 -18.16 2.96
CA LYS A 37 1.45 -17.10 3.54
C LYS A 37 2.95 -17.26 3.26
N ALA A 38 3.31 -17.76 2.08
CA ALA A 38 4.73 -17.82 1.72
C ALA A 38 5.28 -16.38 1.55
N PRO A 39 6.29 -15.97 2.35
CA PRO A 39 6.83 -14.60 2.26
C PRO A 39 7.64 -14.41 0.98
N ASN A 40 7.60 -13.21 0.40
CA ASN A 40 8.34 -12.87 -0.82
C ASN A 40 9.58 -11.99 -0.62
N GLY A 41 10.04 -11.79 0.61
CA GLY A 41 11.18 -10.91 0.92
C GLY A 41 10.87 -9.41 0.91
N HIS A 42 9.71 -9.00 0.40
CA HIS A 42 9.25 -7.60 0.37
C HIS A 42 8.10 -7.33 1.35
N GLY A 43 7.82 -8.26 2.27
CA GLY A 43 6.76 -8.13 3.27
C GLY A 43 5.37 -8.52 2.79
N TYR A 44 5.21 -9.00 1.55
CA TYR A 44 3.96 -9.55 1.04
C TYR A 44 3.92 -11.06 1.21
N TYR A 45 2.72 -11.62 1.24
CA TYR A 45 2.52 -13.05 1.10
C TYR A 45 2.22 -13.44 -0.34
N THR A 46 2.62 -14.67 -0.69
CA THR A 46 2.40 -15.27 -2.01
C THR A 46 1.81 -16.65 -1.90
N ALA A 47 1.12 -17.07 -2.97
CA ALA A 47 0.70 -18.44 -3.21
C ALA A 47 1.17 -18.88 -4.60
N LYS A 48 1.74 -20.08 -4.68
CA LYS A 48 2.21 -20.65 -5.96
C LYS A 48 1.12 -21.53 -6.56
N ILE A 49 0.59 -21.14 -7.71
CA ILE A 49 -0.49 -21.83 -8.42
C ILE A 49 0.04 -22.24 -9.79
N HIS A 50 0.01 -23.54 -10.11
CA HIS A 50 0.46 -24.09 -11.40
C HIS A 50 1.84 -23.54 -11.82
N GLY A 51 2.80 -23.53 -10.88
CA GLY A 51 4.17 -23.06 -11.12
C GLY A 51 4.38 -21.53 -11.07
N LYS A 52 3.32 -20.71 -11.06
CA LYS A 52 3.39 -19.24 -11.00
C LYS A 52 3.08 -18.73 -9.60
N SER A 53 3.84 -17.74 -9.13
CA SER A 53 3.60 -17.07 -7.83
C SER A 53 2.66 -15.88 -8.01
N TYR A 54 1.66 -15.81 -7.15
CA TYR A 54 0.69 -14.72 -7.09
C TYR A 54 0.71 -14.09 -5.71
N LEU A 55 0.62 -12.77 -5.63
CA LEU A 55 0.47 -12.05 -4.38
C LEU A 55 -0.91 -12.32 -3.76
N THR A 56 -0.96 -12.66 -2.48
CA THR A 56 -2.22 -13.06 -1.81
C THR A 56 -3.26 -11.95 -1.78
N HIS A 57 -2.86 -10.68 -1.62
CA HIS A 57 -3.81 -9.55 -1.70
C HIS A 57 -4.45 -9.42 -3.10
N ARG A 58 -3.73 -9.78 -4.17
CA ARG A 58 -4.31 -9.81 -5.52
C ARG A 58 -5.29 -10.96 -5.69
N LEU A 59 -4.99 -12.12 -5.11
CA LEU A 59 -5.93 -13.26 -5.10
C LEU A 59 -7.18 -12.94 -4.25
N ALA A 60 -7.02 -12.30 -3.10
CA ALA A 60 -8.13 -11.82 -2.28
C ALA A 60 -9.05 -10.85 -3.05
N TRP A 61 -8.45 -9.90 -3.77
CA TRP A 61 -9.18 -8.97 -4.62
C TRP A 61 -9.95 -9.70 -5.72
N LEU A 62 -9.28 -10.58 -6.48
CA LEU A 62 -9.89 -11.36 -7.54
C LEU A 62 -11.00 -12.28 -7.02
N TYR A 63 -10.82 -12.86 -5.82
CA TYR A 63 -11.82 -13.69 -5.16
C TYR A 63 -13.14 -12.93 -4.95
N VAL A 64 -13.08 -11.68 -4.53
CA VAL A 64 -14.26 -10.86 -4.20
C VAL A 64 -14.84 -10.18 -5.44
N TYR A 65 -14.00 -9.48 -6.19
CA TYR A 65 -14.47 -8.59 -7.27
C TYR A 65 -14.54 -9.25 -8.66
N GLY A 66 -14.00 -10.43 -8.86
CA GLY A 66 -14.08 -11.18 -10.12
C GLY A 66 -13.09 -10.73 -11.21
N SER A 67 -12.45 -9.57 -11.03
CA SER A 67 -11.45 -9.04 -11.95
C SER A 67 -10.37 -8.29 -11.21
N PHE A 68 -9.20 -8.15 -11.83
CA PHE A 68 -8.17 -7.23 -11.33
C PHE A 68 -8.53 -5.80 -11.70
N PRO A 69 -8.24 -4.80 -10.84
CA PRO A 69 -8.38 -3.41 -11.20
C PRO A 69 -7.34 -3.04 -12.26
N GLU A 70 -7.60 -2.00 -13.05
CA GLU A 70 -6.61 -1.40 -13.97
C GLU A 70 -5.44 -0.79 -13.21
N GLN A 71 -5.70 -0.33 -12.00
CA GLN A 71 -4.71 0.25 -11.10
C GLN A 71 -4.00 -0.83 -10.28
N ASP A 72 -2.99 -0.41 -9.51
CA ASP A 72 -2.38 -1.26 -8.49
C ASP A 72 -3.32 -1.46 -7.29
N ILE A 73 -3.13 -2.58 -6.56
CA ILE A 73 -3.81 -2.80 -5.28
C ILE A 73 -2.86 -2.37 -4.16
N ASP A 74 -3.29 -1.41 -3.34
CA ASP A 74 -2.54 -0.83 -2.23
C ASP A 74 -3.17 -1.19 -0.88
N HIS A 75 -2.31 -1.23 0.16
CA HIS A 75 -2.70 -1.43 1.56
C HIS A 75 -2.83 -0.09 2.27
N LYS A 76 -4.05 0.32 2.64
CA LYS A 76 -4.33 1.61 3.28
C LYS A 76 -3.46 1.86 4.53
N ASN A 77 -3.27 0.83 5.35
CA ASN A 77 -2.47 0.91 6.59
C ASN A 77 -0.96 0.68 6.38
N ARG A 78 -0.49 0.46 5.14
CA ARG A 78 0.92 0.17 4.77
C ARG A 78 1.47 -1.16 5.29
N ILE A 79 0.63 -2.02 5.88
CA ILE A 79 1.00 -3.35 6.34
C ILE A 79 0.75 -4.32 5.18
N ARG A 80 1.81 -4.72 4.49
CA ARG A 80 1.78 -5.45 3.22
C ARG A 80 1.23 -6.89 3.31
N ASN A 81 1.09 -7.42 4.50
CA ASN A 81 0.49 -8.75 4.76
C ASN A 81 -0.89 -8.66 5.42
N ASP A 82 -1.42 -7.47 5.65
CA ASP A 82 -2.79 -7.27 6.11
C ASP A 82 -3.75 -7.22 4.92
N ASN A 83 -4.19 -8.39 4.49
CA ASN A 83 -5.03 -8.56 3.31
C ASN A 83 -6.53 -8.48 3.61
N ARG A 84 -6.96 -7.91 4.74
CA ARG A 84 -8.37 -7.63 5.00
C ARG A 84 -8.95 -6.77 3.88
N LEU A 85 -10.15 -7.11 3.42
CA LEU A 85 -10.75 -6.42 2.28
C LEU A 85 -10.92 -4.91 2.51
N CYS A 86 -11.30 -4.52 3.73
CA CYS A 86 -11.44 -3.10 4.12
C CYS A 86 -10.12 -2.30 4.05
N ASN A 87 -8.97 -3.01 4.15
CA ASN A 87 -7.64 -2.43 4.06
C ASN A 87 -7.11 -2.34 2.63
N LEU A 88 -7.66 -3.11 1.69
CA LEU A 88 -7.26 -3.09 0.28
C LEU A 88 -8.01 -1.99 -0.47
N ARG A 89 -7.31 -1.34 -1.41
CA ARG A 89 -7.90 -0.37 -2.33
C ARG A 89 -7.22 -0.45 -3.69
N ALA A 90 -7.97 -0.15 -4.75
CA ALA A 90 -7.37 0.17 -6.04
C ALA A 90 -6.76 1.57 -5.93
N ALA A 91 -5.50 1.72 -6.29
CA ALA A 91 -4.78 2.97 -6.18
C ALA A 91 -3.92 3.18 -7.41
N ASN A 92 -3.97 4.37 -7.97
CA ASN A 92 -3.07 4.71 -9.04
C ASN A 92 -1.64 4.90 -8.50
N ARG A 93 -0.67 4.99 -9.40
CA ARG A 93 0.75 5.12 -9.01
C ARG A 93 1.03 6.38 -8.19
N THR A 94 0.25 7.43 -8.36
CA THR A 94 0.38 8.68 -7.60
C THR A 94 -0.08 8.47 -6.16
N ASP A 95 -1.22 7.82 -5.96
CA ASP A 95 -1.75 7.49 -4.64
C ASP A 95 -0.83 6.56 -3.86
N ASN A 96 -0.28 5.53 -4.53
CA ASN A 96 0.72 4.65 -3.94
C ASN A 96 2.00 5.40 -3.51
N CYS A 97 2.44 6.38 -4.29
CA CYS A 97 3.59 7.22 -3.92
C CYS A 97 3.31 8.16 -2.72
N GLN A 98 2.05 8.42 -2.40
CA GLN A 98 1.66 9.22 -1.24
C GLN A 98 1.54 8.36 0.02
N ASN A 99 1.16 7.09 -0.12
CA ASN A 99 1.04 6.13 0.97
C ASN A 99 2.39 5.50 1.34
N ILE A 100 3.44 6.33 1.56
CA ILE A 100 4.77 5.86 1.97
C ILE A 100 4.99 6.05 3.47
N SER A 101 5.79 5.17 4.05
CA SER A 101 6.27 5.35 5.44
C SER A 101 7.30 6.47 5.51
N LEU A 102 7.38 7.13 6.66
CA LEU A 102 8.44 8.08 6.94
C LEU A 102 9.81 7.39 6.79
N PRO A 103 10.75 7.97 6.02
CA PRO A 103 12.13 7.47 5.99
C PRO A 103 12.75 7.47 7.39
N SER A 104 13.54 6.46 7.73
CA SER A 104 14.18 6.32 9.05
C SER A 104 15.05 7.51 9.46
N HIS A 105 15.60 8.24 8.48
CA HIS A 105 16.40 9.44 8.68
C HIS A 105 15.60 10.75 8.76
N ASN A 106 14.26 10.67 8.64
CA ASN A 106 13.40 11.86 8.72
C ASN A 106 13.28 12.33 10.17
N LYS A 107 13.83 13.52 10.45
CA LYS A 107 13.83 14.13 11.78
C LYS A 107 12.63 15.03 12.05
N SER A 108 11.86 15.39 11.01
CA SER A 108 10.68 16.26 11.16
C SER A 108 9.43 15.50 11.60
N GLY A 109 9.39 14.18 11.42
CA GLY A 109 8.16 13.39 11.59
C GLY A 109 7.15 13.56 10.46
N HIS A 110 7.46 14.35 9.41
CA HIS A 110 6.53 14.65 8.32
C HIS A 110 7.19 14.47 6.95
N ILE A 111 6.47 13.82 6.02
CA ILE A 111 6.94 13.63 4.64
C ILE A 111 7.02 14.98 3.93
N GLY A 112 8.14 15.22 3.22
CA GLY A 112 8.35 16.46 2.46
C GLY A 112 8.69 17.68 3.31
N VAL A 113 8.93 17.50 4.60
CA VAL A 113 9.45 18.52 5.52
C VAL A 113 10.85 18.11 5.96
N SER A 114 11.86 18.92 5.76
CA SER A 114 13.25 18.61 6.14
C SER A 114 13.99 19.85 6.64
N TRP A 115 14.91 19.64 7.61
CA TRP A 115 15.72 20.72 8.16
C TRP A 115 16.85 21.08 7.21
N LEU A 116 16.90 22.35 6.79
CA LEU A 116 17.97 22.90 5.97
C LEU A 116 18.97 23.63 6.87
N LYS A 117 20.11 22.99 7.13
CA LYS A 117 21.14 23.50 8.07
C LYS A 117 21.70 24.86 7.65
N SER A 118 21.93 25.10 6.34
CA SER A 118 22.49 26.34 5.81
C SER A 118 21.62 27.57 6.10
N HIS A 119 20.31 27.41 6.14
CA HIS A 119 19.34 28.48 6.34
C HIS A 119 18.68 28.43 7.72
N LYS A 120 19.05 27.46 8.56
CA LYS A 120 18.45 27.23 9.91
C LYS A 120 16.92 27.28 9.84
N SER A 121 16.33 26.56 8.88
CA SER A 121 14.90 26.58 8.59
C SER A 121 14.41 25.24 8.09
N TRP A 122 13.11 24.99 8.18
CA TRP A 122 12.42 23.85 7.62
C TRP A 122 12.04 24.12 6.18
N THR A 123 12.54 23.32 5.25
CA THR A 123 12.14 23.40 3.85
C THR A 123 11.03 22.41 3.58
N VAL A 124 10.05 22.82 2.76
CA VAL A 124 8.82 22.06 2.48
C VAL A 124 8.68 21.81 0.99
N TYR A 125 8.44 20.56 0.63
CA TYR A 125 8.20 20.11 -0.74
C TYR A 125 6.98 19.20 -0.81
N VAL A 126 6.27 19.27 -1.95
CA VAL A 126 5.26 18.30 -2.36
C VAL A 126 5.68 17.65 -3.67
N LYS A 127 5.46 16.34 -3.82
CA LYS A 127 5.84 15.63 -5.05
C LYS A 127 4.64 15.52 -5.99
N VAL A 128 4.69 16.23 -7.10
CA VAL A 128 3.64 16.25 -8.13
C VAL A 128 4.22 15.75 -9.44
N ASN A 129 3.59 14.77 -10.07
CA ASN A 129 4.02 14.18 -11.35
C ASN A 129 5.53 13.82 -11.37
N LYS A 130 6.00 13.13 -10.32
CA LYS A 130 7.40 12.73 -10.09
C LYS A 130 8.39 13.88 -9.85
N LYS A 131 7.97 15.14 -9.88
CA LYS A 131 8.80 16.32 -9.60
C LYS A 131 8.50 16.88 -8.21
N ASN A 132 9.55 17.30 -7.49
CA ASN A 132 9.36 18.00 -6.21
C ASN A 132 8.99 19.46 -6.50
N LYS A 133 7.85 19.88 -5.96
CA LYS A 133 7.40 21.28 -5.96
C LYS A 133 7.70 21.87 -4.61
N TRP A 134 8.50 22.93 -4.60
CA TRP A 134 8.86 23.66 -3.38
C TRP A 134 7.69 24.53 -2.90
N LEU A 135 7.41 24.50 -1.59
CA LEU A 135 6.33 25.23 -0.95
C LEU A 135 6.82 26.35 -0.03
N GLY A 136 8.10 26.36 0.30
CA GLY A 136 8.69 27.43 1.12
C GLY A 136 9.69 26.93 2.16
N CYS A 137 10.21 27.89 2.93
CA CYS A 137 11.08 27.67 4.10
C CYS A 137 10.48 28.37 5.31
N TYR A 138 10.47 27.67 6.45
CA TYR A 138 9.80 28.11 7.68
C TYR A 138 10.76 27.98 8.87
N LYS A 139 10.71 28.92 9.81
CA LYS A 139 11.54 28.85 11.02
C LYS A 139 10.99 27.82 12.00
N ASN A 140 9.67 27.71 12.10
CA ASN A 140 8.97 26.78 12.98
C ASN A 140 8.55 25.52 12.23
N LEU A 141 8.61 24.37 12.91
CA LEU A 141 8.16 23.09 12.34
C LEU A 141 6.65 23.08 12.08
N ASP A 142 5.86 23.66 13.00
CA ASP A 142 4.39 23.68 12.87
C ASP A 142 3.93 24.44 11.63
N ASP A 143 4.56 25.60 11.34
CA ASP A 143 4.26 26.36 10.12
C ASP A 143 4.64 25.58 8.86
N ALA A 144 5.78 24.88 8.89
CA ALA A 144 6.20 24.00 7.81
C ALA A 144 5.22 22.84 7.57
N VAL A 145 4.73 22.23 8.65
CA VAL A 145 3.73 21.15 8.59
C VAL A 145 2.40 21.65 8.06
N LYS A 146 1.96 22.83 8.48
CA LYS A 146 0.74 23.49 7.98
C LYS A 146 0.84 23.74 6.48
N ALA A 147 1.93 24.36 6.03
CA ALA A 147 2.19 24.61 4.60
C ALA A 147 2.24 23.30 3.79
N ARG A 148 2.79 22.21 4.37
CA ARG A 148 2.78 20.90 3.73
C ARG A 148 1.36 20.35 3.56
N LYS A 149 0.51 20.41 4.59
CA LYS A 149 -0.88 19.97 4.53
C LYS A 149 -1.71 20.78 3.52
N GLU A 150 -1.51 22.09 3.47
CA GLU A 150 -2.15 22.97 2.48
C GLU A 150 -1.72 22.61 1.06
N GLY A 151 -0.41 22.36 0.84
CA GLY A 151 0.10 21.90 -0.43
C GLY A 151 -0.44 20.53 -0.83
N GLU A 152 -0.63 19.61 0.10
CA GLU A 152 -1.28 18.31 -0.16
C GLU A 152 -2.73 18.50 -0.61
N LYS A 153 -3.52 19.32 0.09
CA LYS A 153 -4.89 19.65 -0.34
C LYS A 153 -4.92 20.24 -1.74
N GLN A 154 -4.02 21.17 -2.03
CA GLN A 154 -3.96 21.85 -3.32
C GLN A 154 -3.56 20.95 -4.49
N TYR A 155 -2.60 20.04 -4.28
CA TYR A 155 -1.96 19.29 -5.37
C TYR A 155 -2.38 17.81 -5.43
N TYR A 156 -2.99 17.25 -4.39
CA TYR A 156 -3.40 15.85 -4.34
C TYR A 156 -4.91 15.66 -4.42
N ASN A 157 -5.71 16.73 -4.41
CA ASN A 157 -7.18 16.66 -4.38
C ASN A 157 -7.71 15.68 -3.33
N LEU A 158 -7.09 15.64 -2.14
CA LEU A 158 -7.53 14.78 -1.05
C LEU A 158 -8.85 15.32 -0.49
N PRO A 159 -9.92 14.51 -0.38
CA PRO A 159 -11.13 14.91 0.33
C PRO A 159 -10.77 15.20 1.79
N GLU A 160 -11.40 16.20 2.38
CA GLU A 160 -11.27 16.48 3.80
C GLU A 160 -11.70 15.24 4.59
N VAL A 161 -10.79 14.73 5.42
CA VAL A 161 -11.14 13.69 6.40
C VAL A 161 -11.86 14.43 7.52
N ALA A 162 -13.18 14.20 7.60
CA ALA A 162 -14.02 14.65 8.68
C ALA A 162 -13.64 13.95 9.99
#